data_24254ae7cf31082bdfe8f9bbc0cac0be
#
_entry.id   24254ae7cf31082bdfe8f9bbc0cac0be
#
_cell.length_a   1.000
_cell.length_b   1.000
_cell.length_c   1.000
_cell.angle_alpha   90.00
_cell.angle_beta   90.00
_cell.angle_gamma   90.00
#
_symmetry.space_group_name_H-M   'P 1'
#
loop_
_entity.id
_entity.type
_entity.pdbx_description
1 polymer ?
#
loop_
_entity_poly.entity_id
_entity_poly.type
_entity_poly.pdbx_seq_one_letter_code
_entity_poly.pdbx_strand_id
1 'polypeptide(L)'
;MRREKSVLPIWMLGLAALLAGCGSSTSQKNPNPPTGLAKRVLVSNQQRGVINIIDAQKDVFSRKTIGANGASKMVTGGGQTAILDSSFAQVTILDNTKESVTFAPLVAGIPSDVVITQDGKTVWVAERNNGFVQSIDTASGTVTNSVPVPSVERLVLSPNGTKLLCFSANPQGLPGPISNPNVFKNAFFVVDTASASTTHQATPINLSPGDQPFSAVFNGVETQAFILNCGSGCGGNDGTAAANPTAPSVMSVDFSNAAAPILGPKTPVPAATAGIIISGNMFIAGTPAAGATGTLQVVSASSLALAGPPVAITDGLHTKMVAASNNRLFIASLNCTPGPVQPNNTLAGCLSIANIANPAAPSVVVPFESSFRQNFNVTGLQPISSRNIVYVVQGGELDFFDTTTDAISTSITPLDIVGLAIDAVQIDP
;
A
#
# COMPACT_ATOMS: atom_id res chain seq x y z
N MET A 1 -64.61 -52.33 8.09
CA MET A 1 -63.16 -52.32 8.38
C MET A 1 -62.38 -52.09 7.09
N ARG A 2 -61.97 -50.88 6.83
CA ARG A 2 -61.12 -50.52 5.70
C ARG A 2 -59.73 -50.13 6.26
N ARG A 3 -58.67 -50.83 5.90
CA ARG A 3 -57.28 -50.53 6.23
C ARG A 3 -56.79 -49.44 5.24
N GLU A 4 -56.52 -48.27 5.72
CA GLU A 4 -55.75 -47.26 4.98
C GLU A 4 -54.24 -47.61 5.06
N LYS A 5 -53.63 -47.72 3.90
CA LYS A 5 -52.15 -47.84 3.78
C LYS A 5 -51.58 -46.42 3.69
N SER A 6 -50.83 -46.03 4.70
CA SER A 6 -50.07 -44.77 4.68
C SER A 6 -48.88 -44.95 3.73
N VAL A 7 -48.85 -44.16 2.66
CA VAL A 7 -47.70 -44.02 1.75
C VAL A 7 -46.88 -42.83 2.27
N LEU A 8 -45.73 -43.12 2.89
CA LEU A 8 -44.73 -42.06 3.20
C LEU A 8 -44.10 -41.56 1.89
N PRO A 9 -43.95 -40.25 1.69
CA PRO A 9 -43.32 -39.75 0.50
C PRO A 9 -41.80 -39.84 0.59
N ILE A 10 -41.21 -40.55 -0.38
CA ILE A 10 -39.77 -40.77 -0.62
C ILE A 10 -39.09 -39.50 -1.15
N TRP A 11 -39.62 -38.34 -0.89
CA TRP A 11 -39.08 -37.07 -1.43
C TRP A 11 -38.14 -36.30 -0.49
N MET A 12 -37.80 -36.78 0.70
CA MET A 12 -36.91 -36.09 1.65
C MET A 12 -35.47 -36.58 1.69
N LEU A 13 -35.08 -37.56 0.89
CA LEU A 13 -33.69 -38.05 0.85
C LEU A 13 -32.84 -37.50 -0.30
N GLY A 14 -33.44 -36.66 -1.17
CA GLY A 14 -32.72 -36.10 -2.33
C GLY A 14 -32.05 -34.71 -2.08
N LEU A 15 -32.36 -34.05 -0.97
CA LEU A 15 -31.92 -32.67 -0.75
C LEU A 15 -30.69 -32.53 0.17
N ALA A 16 -30.28 -33.60 0.83
CA ALA A 16 -29.11 -33.61 1.72
C ALA A 16 -27.76 -33.88 1.02
N ALA A 17 -27.79 -34.29 -0.26
CA ALA A 17 -26.58 -34.62 -1.01
C ALA A 17 -26.00 -33.48 -1.85
N LEU A 18 -26.67 -32.32 -1.90
CA LEU A 18 -26.23 -31.17 -2.71
C LEU A 18 -25.50 -30.07 -1.90
N LEU A 19 -25.35 -30.22 -0.57
CA LEU A 19 -24.63 -29.27 0.28
C LEU A 19 -23.24 -29.70 0.70
N ALA A 20 -22.75 -30.86 0.23
CA ALA A 20 -21.40 -31.34 0.54
C ALA A 20 -20.35 -31.07 -0.56
N GLY A 21 -20.66 -30.22 -1.54
CA GLY A 21 -19.86 -30.03 -2.74
C GLY A 21 -19.20 -28.68 -2.94
N CYS A 22 -19.12 -27.80 -1.94
CA CYS A 22 -18.42 -26.53 -2.07
C CYS A 22 -17.46 -26.34 -0.89
N GLY A 23 -16.29 -26.93 -0.98
CA GLY A 23 -15.29 -26.79 0.08
C GLY A 23 -14.00 -27.57 -0.12
N SER A 24 -13.62 -27.89 -1.33
CA SER A 24 -12.23 -28.23 -1.60
C SER A 24 -11.53 -27.01 -2.14
N SER A 25 -10.75 -26.32 -1.30
CA SER A 25 -9.65 -25.51 -1.76
C SER A 25 -8.71 -26.44 -2.53
N THR A 26 -9.02 -26.67 -3.81
CA THR A 26 -8.05 -27.30 -4.70
C THR A 26 -6.87 -26.34 -4.73
N SER A 27 -5.80 -26.67 -3.99
CA SER A 27 -4.49 -26.10 -4.23
C SER A 27 -4.22 -26.33 -5.73
N GLN A 28 -4.41 -25.30 -6.54
CA GLN A 28 -4.01 -25.37 -7.94
C GLN A 28 -2.49 -25.59 -7.93
N LYS A 29 -2.09 -26.85 -7.99
CA LYS A 29 -0.70 -27.16 -8.29
C LYS A 29 -0.43 -26.53 -9.65
N ASN A 30 0.27 -25.40 -9.64
CA ASN A 30 0.70 -24.78 -10.88
C ASN A 30 1.61 -25.81 -11.59
N PRO A 31 1.21 -26.38 -12.72
CA PRO A 31 1.97 -27.42 -13.40
C PRO A 31 3.27 -26.88 -14.01
N ASN A 32 3.43 -25.56 -14.07
CA ASN A 32 4.60 -24.92 -14.65
C ASN A 32 5.72 -24.78 -13.60
N PRO A 33 6.94 -25.22 -13.88
CA PRO A 33 8.07 -25.05 -12.99
C PRO A 33 8.38 -23.56 -12.78
N PRO A 34 9.10 -23.21 -11.70
CA PRO A 34 9.64 -21.86 -11.53
C PRO A 34 10.46 -21.40 -12.74
N THR A 35 10.49 -20.09 -13.00
CA THR A 35 11.20 -19.52 -14.15
C THR A 35 12.72 -19.73 -14.09
N GLY A 36 13.27 -19.94 -12.90
CA GLY A 36 14.72 -20.05 -12.68
C GLY A 36 15.48 -18.72 -12.88
N LEU A 37 14.76 -17.59 -12.96
CA LEU A 37 15.36 -16.27 -13.08
C LEU A 37 16.05 -15.87 -11.77
N ALA A 38 17.20 -15.22 -11.86
CA ALA A 38 17.99 -14.82 -10.71
C ALA A 38 17.45 -13.53 -10.05
N LYS A 39 16.76 -12.68 -10.81
CA LYS A 39 16.19 -11.45 -10.31
C LYS A 39 14.80 -11.22 -10.92
N ARG A 40 13.78 -11.26 -10.09
CA ARG A 40 12.38 -11.20 -10.53
C ARG A 40 11.66 -10.02 -9.92
N VAL A 41 10.85 -9.36 -10.75
CA VAL A 41 9.82 -8.42 -10.32
C VAL A 41 8.46 -8.97 -10.69
N LEU A 42 7.57 -8.98 -9.72
CA LEU A 42 6.16 -9.25 -9.93
C LEU A 42 5.46 -7.95 -10.29
N VAL A 43 4.66 -7.97 -11.35
CA VAL A 43 3.83 -6.83 -11.76
C VAL A 43 2.37 -7.29 -11.83
N SER A 44 1.52 -6.67 -11.04
CA SER A 44 0.09 -6.98 -11.04
C SER A 44 -0.56 -6.51 -12.34
N ASN A 45 -1.45 -7.34 -12.88
CA ASN A 45 -2.29 -7.00 -14.03
C ASN A 45 -3.75 -7.25 -13.63
N GLN A 46 -4.37 -6.20 -13.11
CA GLN A 46 -5.70 -6.27 -12.52
C GLN A 46 -6.77 -6.70 -13.53
N GLN A 47 -6.71 -6.15 -14.73
CA GLN A 47 -7.73 -6.41 -15.77
C GLN A 47 -7.69 -7.87 -16.26
N ARG A 48 -6.51 -8.49 -16.31
CA ARG A 48 -6.35 -9.88 -16.74
C ARG A 48 -6.40 -10.89 -15.59
N GLY A 49 -6.41 -10.43 -14.36
CA GLY A 49 -6.40 -11.30 -13.18
C GLY A 49 -5.13 -12.13 -13.08
N VAL A 50 -3.98 -11.58 -13.46
CA VAL A 50 -2.68 -12.27 -13.42
C VAL A 50 -1.59 -11.38 -12.85
N ILE A 51 -0.54 -12.01 -12.36
CA ILE A 51 0.75 -11.40 -12.06
C ILE A 51 1.72 -11.75 -13.19
N ASN A 52 2.31 -10.76 -13.81
CA ASN A 52 3.40 -10.93 -14.75
C ASN A 52 4.72 -11.05 -13.97
N ILE A 53 5.60 -11.93 -14.42
CA ILE A 53 6.96 -12.06 -13.88
C ILE A 53 7.91 -11.40 -14.87
N ILE A 54 8.68 -10.43 -14.41
CA ILE A 54 9.70 -9.73 -15.20
C ILE A 54 11.09 -10.24 -14.81
N ASP A 55 11.90 -10.57 -15.79
CA ASP A 55 13.35 -10.75 -15.61
C ASP A 55 14.00 -9.38 -15.40
N ALA A 56 14.26 -9.02 -14.16
CA ALA A 56 14.81 -7.71 -13.82
C ALA A 56 16.32 -7.56 -14.07
N GLN A 57 16.98 -8.55 -14.66
CA GLN A 57 18.32 -8.41 -15.23
C GLN A 57 18.28 -7.94 -16.68
N LYS A 58 17.24 -8.32 -17.42
CA LYS A 58 17.09 -8.05 -18.86
C LYS A 58 15.96 -7.10 -19.19
N ASP A 59 15.14 -6.76 -18.20
CA ASP A 59 13.94 -5.93 -18.34
C ASP A 59 12.94 -6.47 -19.40
N VAL A 60 12.67 -7.77 -19.33
CA VAL A 60 11.76 -8.45 -20.27
C VAL A 60 10.76 -9.34 -19.53
N PHE A 61 9.61 -9.56 -20.14
CA PHE A 61 8.64 -10.53 -19.62
C PHE A 61 9.23 -11.95 -19.58
N SER A 62 8.96 -12.64 -18.49
CA SER A 62 9.03 -14.10 -18.51
C SER A 62 7.83 -14.66 -19.30
N ARG A 63 7.93 -15.92 -19.69
CA ARG A 63 6.79 -16.62 -20.31
C ARG A 63 5.74 -17.06 -19.30
N LYS A 64 6.05 -16.96 -18.02
CA LYS A 64 5.18 -17.43 -16.93
C LYS A 64 4.37 -16.27 -16.36
N THR A 65 3.11 -16.53 -16.14
CA THR A 65 2.20 -15.67 -15.36
C THR A 65 1.59 -16.48 -14.22
N ILE A 66 1.14 -15.79 -13.17
CA ILE A 66 0.49 -16.40 -12.01
C ILE A 66 -0.93 -15.83 -11.92
N GLY A 67 -1.94 -16.68 -11.77
CA GLY A 67 -3.33 -16.24 -11.60
C GLY A 67 -3.52 -15.55 -10.26
N ALA A 68 -4.02 -14.30 -10.27
CA ALA A 68 -4.41 -13.54 -9.09
C ALA A 68 -5.44 -12.48 -9.54
N ASN A 69 -6.70 -12.73 -9.27
CA ASN A 69 -7.79 -11.83 -9.66
C ASN A 69 -7.69 -10.51 -8.89
N GLY A 70 -8.10 -9.43 -9.51
CA GLY A 70 -8.26 -8.12 -8.87
C GLY A 70 -7.02 -7.53 -8.20
N ALA A 71 -5.81 -8.06 -8.48
CA ALA A 71 -4.57 -7.67 -7.80
C ALA A 71 -4.32 -6.17 -7.83
N SER A 72 -4.41 -5.50 -6.67
CA SER A 72 -4.30 -4.05 -6.53
C SER A 72 -3.10 -3.58 -5.70
N LYS A 73 -2.64 -4.37 -4.75
CA LYS A 73 -1.45 -4.09 -3.95
C LYS A 73 -0.72 -5.40 -3.68
N MET A 74 0.60 -5.35 -3.70
CA MET A 74 1.46 -6.47 -3.37
C MET A 74 2.44 -6.09 -2.27
N VAL A 75 2.66 -6.98 -1.30
CA VAL A 75 3.68 -6.83 -0.26
C VAL A 75 4.44 -8.14 -0.11
N THR A 76 5.76 -8.05 0.08
CA THR A 76 6.63 -9.23 0.16
C THR A 76 7.39 -9.30 1.47
N GLY A 77 7.59 -10.51 1.97
CA GLY A 77 8.35 -10.79 3.19
C GLY A 77 8.63 -12.30 3.31
N GLY A 78 9.81 -12.69 3.81
CA GLY A 78 10.17 -14.08 4.10
C GLY A 78 9.99 -15.06 2.95
N GLY A 79 10.13 -14.63 1.70
CA GLY A 79 9.91 -15.48 0.52
C GLY A 79 8.44 -15.70 0.15
N GLN A 80 7.53 -14.97 0.77
CA GLN A 80 6.10 -14.93 0.44
C GLN A 80 5.72 -13.57 -0.13
N THR A 81 4.68 -13.53 -0.96
CA THR A 81 4.03 -12.29 -1.40
C THR A 81 2.54 -12.37 -1.09
N ALA A 82 2.03 -11.39 -0.38
CA ALA A 82 0.60 -11.22 -0.20
C ALA A 82 0.06 -10.22 -1.22
N ILE A 83 -1.02 -10.59 -1.88
CA ILE A 83 -1.66 -9.85 -2.96
C ILE A 83 -3.08 -9.53 -2.54
N LEU A 84 -3.37 -8.24 -2.47
CA LEU A 84 -4.69 -7.74 -2.14
C LEU A 84 -5.57 -7.76 -3.39
N ASP A 85 -6.74 -8.36 -3.28
CA ASP A 85 -7.79 -8.30 -4.29
C ASP A 85 -8.76 -7.17 -3.95
N SER A 86 -8.81 -6.12 -4.78
CA SER A 86 -9.70 -4.98 -4.55
C SER A 86 -11.16 -5.22 -4.97
N SER A 87 -11.43 -6.34 -5.61
CA SER A 87 -12.76 -6.68 -6.16
C SER A 87 -13.48 -7.74 -5.35
N PHE A 88 -12.74 -8.56 -4.61
CA PHE A 88 -13.26 -9.68 -3.84
C PHE A 88 -12.76 -9.65 -2.40
N ALA A 89 -13.51 -10.27 -1.51
CA ALA A 89 -13.13 -10.47 -0.11
C ALA A 89 -12.04 -11.55 0.02
N GLN A 90 -10.87 -11.32 -0.59
CA GLN A 90 -9.81 -12.31 -0.71
C GLN A 90 -8.42 -11.69 -0.65
N VAL A 91 -7.48 -12.45 -0.09
CA VAL A 91 -6.04 -12.17 -0.19
C VAL A 91 -5.37 -13.39 -0.79
N THR A 92 -4.56 -13.20 -1.83
CA THR A 92 -3.80 -14.29 -2.45
C THR A 92 -2.40 -14.34 -1.85
N ILE A 93 -1.95 -15.50 -1.39
CA ILE A 93 -0.61 -15.75 -0.86
C ILE A 93 0.18 -16.57 -1.89
N LEU A 94 1.33 -16.03 -2.27
CA LEU A 94 2.24 -16.57 -3.27
C LEU A 94 3.54 -17.02 -2.60
N ASP A 95 3.98 -18.25 -2.91
CA ASP A 95 5.35 -18.70 -2.63
C ASP A 95 6.29 -18.20 -3.75
N ASN A 96 7.18 -17.30 -3.41
CA ASN A 96 8.09 -16.64 -4.37
C ASN A 96 9.08 -17.65 -4.99
N THR A 97 9.49 -18.68 -4.24
CA THR A 97 10.41 -19.70 -4.74
C THR A 97 9.75 -20.60 -5.76
N LYS A 98 8.50 -20.98 -5.49
CA LYS A 98 7.73 -21.85 -6.41
C LYS A 98 7.04 -21.05 -7.52
N GLU A 99 6.96 -19.72 -7.38
CA GLU A 99 6.19 -18.85 -8.27
C GLU A 99 4.77 -19.37 -8.48
N SER A 100 4.11 -19.67 -7.39
CA SER A 100 2.78 -20.28 -7.41
C SER A 100 1.95 -19.82 -6.22
N VAL A 101 0.66 -19.68 -6.42
CA VAL A 101 -0.30 -19.44 -5.35
C VAL A 101 -0.28 -20.62 -4.38
N THR A 102 -0.08 -20.32 -3.11
CA THR A 102 -0.15 -21.30 -2.03
C THR A 102 -1.54 -21.35 -1.43
N PHE A 103 -2.09 -20.17 -1.13
CA PHE A 103 -3.41 -20.00 -0.55
C PHE A 103 -4.10 -18.78 -1.11
N ALA A 104 -5.42 -18.78 -1.03
CA ALA A 104 -6.26 -17.65 -1.40
C ALA A 104 -7.42 -17.53 -0.38
N PRO A 105 -7.11 -17.23 0.91
CA PRO A 105 -8.12 -17.16 1.95
C PRO A 105 -9.13 -16.06 1.71
N LEU A 106 -10.38 -16.34 2.07
CA LEU A 106 -11.41 -15.35 2.16
C LEU A 106 -11.26 -14.56 3.46
N VAL A 107 -11.46 -13.27 3.37
CA VAL A 107 -11.51 -12.33 4.50
C VAL A 107 -12.94 -11.84 4.72
N ALA A 108 -13.21 -11.14 5.81
CA ALA A 108 -14.60 -10.79 6.18
C ALA A 108 -15.27 -9.79 5.24
N GLY A 109 -14.48 -9.04 4.46
CA GLY A 109 -14.99 -8.04 3.50
C GLY A 109 -13.96 -7.68 2.45
N ILE A 110 -14.30 -6.71 1.58
CA ILE A 110 -13.36 -6.21 0.57
C ILE A 110 -12.23 -5.48 1.28
N PRO A 111 -10.98 -5.95 1.14
CA PRO A 111 -9.85 -5.38 1.86
C PRO A 111 -9.46 -4.01 1.31
N SER A 112 -9.06 -3.10 2.21
CA SER A 112 -8.58 -1.76 1.90
C SER A 112 -7.05 -1.66 1.90
N ASP A 113 -6.38 -2.47 2.73
CA ASP A 113 -4.92 -2.49 2.82
C ASP A 113 -4.38 -3.85 3.27
N VAL A 114 -3.10 -4.10 2.97
CA VAL A 114 -2.39 -5.33 3.34
C VAL A 114 -0.94 -5.02 3.69
N VAL A 115 -0.44 -5.68 4.74
CA VAL A 115 0.98 -5.70 5.11
C VAL A 115 1.39 -7.12 5.49
N ILE A 116 2.68 -7.43 5.37
CA ILE A 116 3.24 -8.75 5.70
C ILE A 116 4.41 -8.58 6.65
N THR A 117 4.59 -9.49 7.60
CA THR A 117 5.76 -9.51 8.49
C THR A 117 7.03 -9.77 7.69
N GLN A 118 8.16 -9.26 8.17
CA GLN A 118 9.46 -9.41 7.50
C GLN A 118 9.84 -10.90 7.31
N ASP A 119 9.48 -11.77 8.25
CA ASP A 119 9.68 -13.21 8.17
C ASP A 119 8.68 -13.94 7.25
N GLY A 120 7.70 -13.22 6.71
CA GLY A 120 6.69 -13.73 5.79
C GLY A 120 5.63 -14.62 6.42
N LYS A 121 5.57 -14.77 7.77
CA LYS A 121 4.68 -15.72 8.41
C LYS A 121 3.26 -15.22 8.62
N THR A 122 3.09 -13.90 8.74
CA THR A 122 1.78 -13.31 9.04
C THR A 122 1.46 -12.18 8.07
N VAL A 123 0.30 -12.25 7.48
CA VAL A 123 -0.29 -11.16 6.69
C VAL A 123 -1.38 -10.49 7.52
N TRP A 124 -1.35 -9.16 7.61
CA TRP A 124 -2.40 -8.36 8.20
C TRP A 124 -3.19 -7.64 7.12
N VAL A 125 -4.51 -7.69 7.24
CA VAL A 125 -5.45 -7.17 6.23
C VAL A 125 -6.42 -6.22 6.89
N ALA A 126 -6.56 -5.03 6.34
CA ALA A 126 -7.56 -4.05 6.76
C ALA A 126 -8.86 -4.24 5.98
N GLU A 127 -9.99 -4.17 6.67
CA GLU A 127 -11.32 -4.29 6.10
C GLU A 127 -12.20 -3.13 6.54
N ARG A 128 -12.20 -2.08 5.74
CA ARG A 128 -12.89 -0.83 6.07
C ARG A 128 -14.37 -1.01 6.36
N ASN A 129 -15.08 -1.72 5.49
CA ASN A 129 -16.55 -1.79 5.53
C ASN A 129 -17.07 -2.55 6.74
N ASN A 130 -16.33 -3.56 7.18
CA ASN A 130 -16.68 -4.38 8.34
C ASN A 130 -16.00 -3.91 9.62
N GLY A 131 -15.02 -3.00 9.51
CA GLY A 131 -14.31 -2.44 10.67
C GLY A 131 -13.44 -3.45 11.40
N PHE A 132 -12.69 -4.28 10.66
CA PHE A 132 -11.78 -5.27 11.21
C PHE A 132 -10.40 -5.18 10.60
N VAL A 133 -9.42 -5.61 11.38
CA VAL A 133 -8.11 -6.02 10.90
C VAL A 133 -7.96 -7.50 11.16
N GLN A 134 -7.68 -8.28 10.12
CA GLN A 134 -7.51 -9.72 10.23
C GLN A 134 -6.06 -10.14 10.01
N SER A 135 -5.59 -11.14 10.77
CA SER A 135 -4.31 -11.79 10.51
C SER A 135 -4.51 -13.13 9.83
N ILE A 136 -3.63 -13.43 8.89
CA ILE A 136 -3.60 -14.68 8.13
C ILE A 136 -2.23 -15.33 8.35
N ASP A 137 -2.22 -16.57 8.78
CA ASP A 137 -1.01 -17.39 8.82
C ASP A 137 -0.68 -17.89 7.41
N THR A 138 0.52 -17.57 6.91
CA THR A 138 0.91 -17.88 5.53
C THR A 138 1.22 -19.36 5.31
N ALA A 139 1.52 -20.11 6.36
CA ALA A 139 1.83 -21.54 6.23
C ALA A 139 0.56 -22.40 6.09
N SER A 140 -0.54 -21.97 6.69
CA SER A 140 -1.83 -22.67 6.65
C SER A 140 -2.87 -21.99 5.76
N GLY A 141 -2.71 -20.70 5.43
CA GLY A 141 -3.71 -19.88 4.74
C GLY A 141 -4.96 -19.61 5.58
N THR A 142 -4.88 -19.72 6.91
CA THR A 142 -6.04 -19.54 7.79
C THR A 142 -6.04 -18.15 8.41
N VAL A 143 -7.23 -17.57 8.57
CA VAL A 143 -7.43 -16.36 9.39
C VAL A 143 -7.27 -16.76 10.86
N THR A 144 -6.30 -16.19 11.53
CA THR A 144 -5.94 -16.52 12.93
C THR A 144 -6.52 -15.55 13.95
N ASN A 145 -6.67 -14.28 13.57
CA ASN A 145 -7.24 -13.26 14.42
C ASN A 145 -8.16 -12.33 13.64
N SER A 146 -9.11 -11.72 14.34
CA SER A 146 -9.98 -10.67 13.83
C SER A 146 -10.12 -9.61 14.91
N VAL A 147 -9.53 -8.44 14.69
CA VAL A 147 -9.44 -7.34 15.66
C VAL A 147 -10.36 -6.22 15.22
N PRO A 148 -11.33 -5.80 16.02
CA PRO A 148 -12.20 -4.68 15.69
C PRO A 148 -11.40 -3.37 15.58
N VAL A 149 -11.41 -2.74 14.41
CA VAL A 149 -10.82 -1.41 14.14
C VAL A 149 -11.77 -0.67 13.19
N PRO A 150 -12.57 0.23 13.70
CA PRO A 150 -13.60 0.89 12.91
C PRO A 150 -13.04 1.67 11.71
N SER A 151 -13.63 1.46 10.53
CA SER A 151 -13.31 2.21 9.30
C SER A 151 -11.81 2.22 8.94
N VAL A 152 -11.09 1.14 9.21
CA VAL A 152 -9.66 1.05 8.91
C VAL A 152 -9.38 1.10 7.40
N GLU A 153 -8.49 2.02 7.00
CA GLU A 153 -8.12 2.25 5.61
C GLU A 153 -6.69 1.83 5.29
N ARG A 154 -5.78 2.04 6.26
CA ARG A 154 -4.35 1.84 6.10
C ARG A 154 -3.72 1.16 7.27
N LEU A 155 -2.70 0.39 6.96
CA LEU A 155 -1.89 -0.35 7.90
C LEU A 155 -0.42 0.06 7.76
N VAL A 156 0.24 0.27 8.89
CA VAL A 156 1.69 0.43 8.96
C VAL A 156 2.22 -0.54 9.99
N LEU A 157 3.02 -1.50 9.53
CA LEU A 157 3.63 -2.50 10.40
C LEU A 157 5.02 -2.03 10.83
N SER A 158 5.36 -2.22 12.10
CA SER A 158 6.70 -1.95 12.62
C SER A 158 7.74 -2.89 11.99
N PRO A 159 9.04 -2.51 11.97
CA PRO A 159 10.08 -3.29 11.29
C PRO A 159 10.15 -4.77 11.71
N ASN A 160 10.01 -5.07 13.02
CA ASN A 160 10.02 -6.46 13.50
C ASN A 160 8.62 -7.09 13.56
N GLY A 161 7.59 -6.36 13.12
CA GLY A 161 6.22 -6.87 13.06
C GLY A 161 5.51 -6.96 14.42
N THR A 162 5.99 -6.27 15.47
CA THR A 162 5.39 -6.36 16.81
C THR A 162 4.31 -5.31 17.09
N LYS A 163 4.22 -4.28 16.25
CA LYS A 163 3.20 -3.23 16.33
C LYS A 163 2.58 -3.00 14.96
N LEU A 164 1.26 -2.98 14.94
CA LEU A 164 0.49 -2.61 13.75
C LEU A 164 -0.28 -1.32 14.05
N LEU A 165 0.03 -0.28 13.29
CA LEU A 165 -0.70 0.99 13.34
C LEU A 165 -1.79 0.98 12.29
N CYS A 166 -3.02 1.31 12.70
CA CYS A 166 -4.20 1.27 11.86
C CYS A 166 -4.81 2.68 11.77
N PHE A 167 -5.02 3.15 10.55
CA PHE A 167 -5.51 4.50 10.25
C PHE A 167 -6.87 4.43 9.58
N SER A 168 -7.78 5.29 10.04
CA SER A 168 -9.17 5.35 9.56
C SER A 168 -9.44 6.60 8.71
N ALA A 169 -8.43 7.46 8.47
CA ALA A 169 -8.61 8.64 7.64
C ALA A 169 -8.72 8.27 6.16
N ASN A 170 -9.80 8.69 5.52
CA ASN A 170 -10.01 8.57 4.08
C ASN A 170 -10.03 9.94 3.41
N PRO A 171 -8.90 10.44 2.89
CA PRO A 171 -8.83 11.76 2.27
C PRO A 171 -9.55 11.83 0.91
N GLN A 172 -9.85 10.69 0.28
CA GLN A 172 -10.44 10.65 -1.06
C GLN A 172 -11.96 10.55 -1.07
N GLY A 173 -12.61 10.52 0.10
CA GLY A 173 -14.08 10.39 0.14
C GLY A 173 -14.59 9.16 -0.63
N LEU A 174 -13.87 8.04 -0.58
CA LEU A 174 -14.29 6.82 -1.27
C LEU A 174 -15.72 6.46 -0.83
N PRO A 175 -16.63 6.14 -1.76
CA PRO A 175 -17.99 5.82 -1.42
C PRO A 175 -18.05 4.56 -0.57
N GLY A 176 -18.61 4.68 0.60
CA GLY A 176 -18.88 3.57 1.52
C GLY A 176 -19.62 4.10 2.76
N PRO A 177 -20.53 3.35 3.34
CA PRO A 177 -21.23 3.76 4.53
C PRO A 177 -20.26 3.78 5.71
N ILE A 178 -19.60 4.92 5.93
CA ILE A 178 -18.94 5.18 7.20
C ILE A 178 -20.07 5.54 8.15
N SER A 179 -20.43 4.64 9.04
CA SER A 179 -21.55 4.82 9.97
C SER A 179 -21.36 6.01 10.93
N ASN A 180 -20.14 6.51 11.09
CA ASN A 180 -19.84 7.77 11.75
C ASN A 180 -18.46 8.32 11.34
N PRO A 181 -18.34 9.09 10.25
CA PRO A 181 -17.06 9.56 9.72
C PRO A 181 -16.31 10.50 10.68
N ASN A 182 -16.98 11.05 11.68
CA ASN A 182 -16.40 12.08 12.55
C ASN A 182 -15.72 11.51 13.81
N VAL A 183 -16.03 10.29 14.22
CA VAL A 183 -15.56 9.75 15.51
C VAL A 183 -14.09 9.33 15.46
N PHE A 184 -13.58 8.92 14.29
CA PHE A 184 -12.22 8.38 14.16
C PHE A 184 -11.25 9.24 13.37
N LYS A 185 -11.68 10.42 12.90
CA LYS A 185 -10.81 11.36 12.16
C LYS A 185 -9.60 11.86 12.97
N ASN A 186 -9.67 11.78 14.29
CA ASN A 186 -8.63 12.27 15.20
C ASN A 186 -8.01 11.16 16.05
N ALA A 187 -8.04 9.92 15.56
CA ALA A 187 -7.44 8.80 16.26
C ALA A 187 -6.80 7.84 15.25
N PHE A 188 -5.77 7.17 15.68
CA PHE A 188 -5.29 5.94 15.07
C PHE A 188 -5.32 4.81 16.10
N PHE A 189 -5.22 3.58 15.66
CA PHE A 189 -5.25 2.43 16.56
C PHE A 189 -3.91 1.70 16.53
N VAL A 190 -3.53 1.17 17.68
CA VAL A 190 -2.34 0.32 17.83
C VAL A 190 -2.80 -1.08 18.18
N VAL A 191 -2.37 -2.06 17.39
CA VAL A 191 -2.54 -3.48 17.68
C VAL A 191 -1.17 -4.04 18.05
N ASP A 192 -1.06 -4.62 19.27
CA ASP A 192 0.12 -5.38 19.66
C ASP A 192 0.05 -6.76 18.97
N THR A 193 0.98 -6.99 18.06
CA THR A 193 1.04 -8.20 17.23
C THR A 193 2.06 -9.21 17.76
N ALA A 194 2.71 -8.94 18.89
CA ALA A 194 3.65 -9.88 19.51
C ALA A 194 2.97 -11.22 19.81
N SER A 195 3.62 -12.30 19.46
CA SER A 195 3.07 -13.66 19.42
C SER A 195 2.58 -14.25 20.74
N ALA A 196 2.84 -13.58 21.87
CA ALA A 196 2.43 -14.05 23.21
C ALA A 196 0.93 -13.81 23.50
N SER A 197 0.24 -12.97 22.74
CA SER A 197 -1.19 -12.70 22.95
C SER A 197 -2.04 -13.58 22.02
N THR A 198 -2.88 -14.40 22.61
CA THR A 198 -3.90 -15.16 21.86
C THR A 198 -5.11 -14.31 21.48
N THR A 199 -5.21 -13.10 22.04
CA THR A 199 -6.27 -12.13 21.75
C THR A 199 -5.66 -10.76 21.53
N HIS A 200 -5.49 -10.41 20.25
CA HIS A 200 -5.06 -9.05 19.91
C HIS A 200 -6.22 -8.07 20.11
N GLN A 201 -5.90 -6.91 20.67
CA GLN A 201 -6.85 -5.83 20.85
C GLN A 201 -6.30 -4.54 20.23
N ALA A 202 -7.18 -3.75 19.67
CA ALA A 202 -6.82 -2.43 19.16
C ALA A 202 -6.98 -1.39 20.27
N THR A 203 -5.92 -0.64 20.54
CA THR A 203 -5.93 0.48 21.49
C THR A 203 -6.05 1.78 20.71
N PRO A 204 -7.13 2.56 20.88
CA PRO A 204 -7.28 3.86 20.23
C PRO A 204 -6.32 4.88 20.86
N ILE A 205 -5.60 5.61 20.02
CA ILE A 205 -4.75 6.74 20.40
C ILE A 205 -5.39 8.02 19.88
N ASN A 206 -5.97 8.78 20.79
CA ASN A 206 -6.68 10.01 20.45
C ASN A 206 -5.71 11.17 20.27
N LEU A 207 -5.84 11.90 19.20
CA LEU A 207 -5.09 13.10 18.87
C LEU A 207 -5.97 14.35 19.06
N SER A 208 -5.36 15.52 18.84
CA SER A 208 -6.11 16.77 18.89
C SER A 208 -7.14 16.83 17.75
N PRO A 209 -8.31 17.47 17.97
CA PRO A 209 -9.29 17.66 16.93
C PRO A 209 -8.69 18.32 15.67
N GLY A 210 -8.94 17.73 14.51
CA GLY A 210 -8.44 18.21 13.23
C GLY A 210 -7.09 17.67 12.78
N ASP A 211 -6.37 16.89 13.60
CA ASP A 211 -5.06 16.33 13.21
C ASP A 211 -5.17 15.36 12.02
N GLN A 212 -6.20 14.54 11.98
CA GLN A 212 -6.45 13.57 10.91
C GLN A 212 -5.20 12.72 10.60
N PRO A 213 -4.83 11.78 11.48
CA PRO A 213 -3.69 10.90 11.24
C PRO A 213 -3.93 10.05 10.00
N PHE A 214 -3.01 10.09 9.06
CA PHE A 214 -3.17 9.47 7.75
C PHE A 214 -2.30 8.23 7.56
N SER A 215 -1.06 8.28 8.06
CA SER A 215 -0.07 7.23 7.93
C SER A 215 1.00 7.40 9.00
N ALA A 216 2.00 6.54 9.01
CA ALA A 216 3.15 6.65 9.88
C ALA A 216 4.44 6.15 9.22
N VAL A 217 5.57 6.52 9.81
CA VAL A 217 6.89 6.01 9.45
C VAL A 217 7.61 5.59 10.74
N PHE A 218 8.05 4.35 10.82
CA PHE A 218 8.89 3.90 11.95
C PHE A 218 10.35 4.34 11.78
N ASN A 219 11.00 4.69 12.88
CA ASN A 219 12.40 5.14 12.90
C ASN A 219 13.41 3.96 12.89
N GLY A 220 13.12 2.90 12.15
CA GLY A 220 13.97 1.71 12.09
C GLY A 220 14.05 0.91 13.41
N VAL A 221 13.37 1.39 14.48
CA VAL A 221 13.24 0.74 15.78
C VAL A 221 11.77 0.55 16.12
N GLU A 222 11.47 -0.50 16.88
CA GLU A 222 10.08 -0.84 17.25
C GLU A 222 9.39 0.17 18.16
N THR A 223 10.18 0.96 18.87
CA THR A 223 9.68 1.83 19.94
C THR A 223 9.32 3.23 19.52
N GLN A 224 9.63 3.63 18.28
CA GLN A 224 9.34 4.98 17.81
C GLN A 224 8.76 5.01 16.41
N ALA A 225 7.64 5.72 16.24
CA ALA A 225 7.08 6.07 14.95
C ALA A 225 6.77 7.56 14.87
N PHE A 226 6.66 8.05 13.64
CA PHE A 226 6.22 9.40 13.31
C PHE A 226 4.89 9.33 12.60
N ILE A 227 3.87 9.91 13.22
CA ILE A 227 2.51 9.97 12.65
C ILE A 227 2.44 11.15 11.70
N LEU A 228 2.02 10.89 10.49
CA LEU A 228 1.75 11.88 9.47
C LEU A 228 0.30 12.34 9.60
N ASN A 229 0.11 13.56 10.09
CA ASN A 229 -1.20 14.17 10.26
C ASN A 229 -1.48 15.07 9.08
N CYS A 230 -2.45 14.74 8.26
CA CYS A 230 -2.76 15.52 7.06
C CYS A 230 -3.59 16.76 7.34
N GLY A 231 -4.05 16.96 8.57
CA GLY A 231 -4.83 18.14 8.93
C GLY A 231 -6.22 18.16 8.28
N SER A 232 -6.87 19.30 8.32
CA SER A 232 -8.24 19.47 7.81
C SER A 232 -8.39 19.47 6.29
N GLY A 233 -7.28 19.46 5.55
CA GLY A 233 -7.28 19.46 4.07
C GLY A 233 -6.72 18.19 3.44
N CYS A 234 -6.73 17.10 4.12
CA CYS A 234 -6.19 15.78 3.77
C CYS A 234 -6.19 15.47 2.26
N GLY A 235 -5.09 15.77 1.57
CA GLY A 235 -4.97 15.51 0.13
C GLY A 235 -5.80 16.40 -0.78
N GLY A 236 -6.35 17.49 -0.26
CA GLY A 236 -7.08 18.49 -1.05
C GLY A 236 -8.48 18.09 -1.52
N ASN A 237 -9.01 16.96 -1.08
CA ASN A 237 -10.23 16.38 -1.69
C ASN A 237 -11.45 16.26 -0.76
N ASP A 238 -11.39 16.65 0.50
CA ASP A 238 -12.57 16.46 1.35
C ASP A 238 -13.63 17.58 1.25
N GLY A 239 -13.37 18.65 0.46
CA GLY A 239 -14.34 19.69 0.14
C GLY A 239 -14.93 20.47 1.34
N THR A 240 -14.59 20.09 2.55
CA THR A 240 -15.05 20.72 3.78
C THR A 240 -13.96 21.61 4.35
N ALA A 241 -14.01 22.90 4.04
CA ALA A 241 -13.27 23.87 4.80
C ALA A 241 -13.72 23.77 6.27
N ALA A 242 -12.87 23.21 7.13
CA ALA A 242 -13.14 23.17 8.55
C ALA A 242 -13.21 24.60 9.08
N ALA A 243 -14.15 24.88 9.98
CA ALA A 243 -14.29 26.20 10.60
C ALA A 243 -13.00 26.64 11.34
N ASN A 244 -12.15 25.69 11.74
CA ASN A 244 -10.82 25.88 12.30
C ASN A 244 -9.85 24.91 11.64
N PRO A 245 -9.19 25.28 10.54
CA PRO A 245 -8.27 24.37 9.84
C PRO A 245 -7.05 24.08 10.72
N THR A 246 -6.83 22.80 11.03
CA THR A 246 -5.59 22.34 11.67
C THR A 246 -4.54 22.13 10.59
N ALA A 247 -3.36 22.72 10.78
CA ALA A 247 -2.27 22.56 9.86
C ALA A 247 -1.78 21.10 9.83
N PRO A 248 -1.38 20.57 8.66
CA PRO A 248 -0.68 19.31 8.60
C PRO A 248 0.56 19.29 9.49
N SER A 249 0.90 18.14 10.03
CA SER A 249 2.03 18.03 10.96
C SER A 249 2.61 16.62 10.96
N VAL A 250 3.82 16.51 11.46
CA VAL A 250 4.41 15.24 11.88
C VAL A 250 4.54 15.22 13.39
N MET A 251 4.22 14.08 14.01
CA MET A 251 4.25 13.90 15.46
C MET A 251 4.99 12.62 15.81
N SER A 252 5.94 12.68 16.74
CA SER A 252 6.57 11.48 17.26
C SER A 252 5.66 10.76 18.25
N VAL A 253 5.72 9.43 18.24
CA VAL A 253 5.05 8.57 19.23
C VAL A 253 6.05 7.54 19.72
N ASP A 254 6.18 7.44 21.05
CA ASP A 254 7.00 6.44 21.71
C ASP A 254 6.13 5.26 22.16
N PHE A 255 6.46 4.07 21.67
CA PHE A 255 5.82 2.80 21.97
C PHE A 255 6.65 1.92 22.92
N SER A 256 7.64 2.46 23.62
CA SER A 256 8.42 1.71 24.61
C SER A 256 7.53 1.06 25.67
N ASN A 257 6.38 1.69 25.97
CA ASN A 257 5.27 1.09 26.69
C ASN A 257 4.08 0.90 25.71
N ALA A 258 3.91 -0.32 25.23
CA ALA A 258 2.85 -0.64 24.25
C ALA A 258 1.42 -0.40 24.78
N ALA A 259 1.21 -0.52 26.09
CA ALA A 259 -0.10 -0.30 26.72
C ALA A 259 -0.44 1.19 26.87
N ALA A 260 0.57 2.07 26.87
CA ALA A 260 0.41 3.51 27.03
C ALA A 260 1.45 4.27 26.18
N PRO A 261 1.26 4.36 24.86
CA PRO A 261 2.15 5.13 24.00
C PRO A 261 2.21 6.60 24.41
N ILE A 262 3.40 7.19 24.35
CA ILE A 262 3.62 8.58 24.71
C ILE A 262 3.63 9.43 23.44
N LEU A 263 2.69 10.37 23.36
CA LEU A 263 2.66 11.37 22.29
C LEU A 263 3.74 12.41 22.53
N GLY A 264 4.61 12.58 21.56
CA GLY A 264 5.67 13.58 21.58
C GLY A 264 5.30 14.90 20.91
N PRO A 265 6.29 15.76 20.65
CA PRO A 265 6.06 17.04 20.01
C PRO A 265 5.54 16.88 18.57
N LYS A 266 4.82 17.92 18.10
CA LYS A 266 4.37 18.09 16.73
C LYS A 266 5.22 19.13 16.03
N THR A 267 5.59 18.86 14.78
CA THR A 267 6.20 19.85 13.87
C THR A 267 5.24 20.13 12.73
N PRO A 268 4.77 21.34 12.55
CA PRO A 268 3.97 21.70 11.38
C PRO A 268 4.77 21.52 10.09
N VAL A 269 4.09 20.98 9.07
CA VAL A 269 4.62 20.81 7.71
C VAL A 269 3.53 21.23 6.71
N PRO A 270 3.87 21.59 5.46
CA PRO A 270 2.85 22.04 4.50
C PRO A 270 1.81 20.97 4.18
N ALA A 271 2.22 19.69 4.13
CA ALA A 271 1.36 18.55 3.88
C ALA A 271 2.03 17.26 4.36
N ALA A 272 1.26 16.23 4.72
CA ALA A 272 1.79 14.98 5.28
C ALA A 272 0.87 13.79 4.96
N THR A 273 1.04 13.19 3.77
CA THR A 273 0.29 11.98 3.38
C THR A 273 1.20 10.79 3.11
N ALA A 274 2.45 11.02 2.69
CA ALA A 274 3.46 9.98 2.51
C ALA A 274 4.77 10.39 3.19
N GLY A 275 5.55 9.41 3.64
CA GLY A 275 6.84 9.67 4.27
C GLY A 275 7.77 8.48 4.22
N ILE A 276 9.07 8.77 4.32
CA ILE A 276 10.14 7.78 4.42
C ILE A 276 11.30 8.37 5.21
N ILE A 277 12.01 7.53 5.98
CA ILE A 277 13.23 7.94 6.68
C ILE A 277 14.44 7.40 5.93
N ILE A 278 15.38 8.28 5.60
CA ILE A 278 16.64 7.95 4.93
C ILE A 278 17.75 8.66 5.67
N SER A 279 18.73 7.92 6.19
CA SER A 279 19.91 8.45 6.88
C SER A 279 19.58 9.50 7.97
N GLY A 280 18.55 9.21 8.78
CA GLY A 280 18.13 10.08 9.89
C GLY A 280 17.32 11.31 9.50
N ASN A 281 17.03 11.50 8.22
CA ASN A 281 16.12 12.53 7.72
C ASN A 281 14.81 11.90 7.28
N MET A 282 13.70 12.49 7.69
CA MET A 282 12.37 12.11 7.29
C MET A 282 11.91 13.02 6.14
N PHE A 283 11.65 12.41 5.00
CA PHE A 283 11.10 13.05 3.81
C PHE A 283 9.59 12.88 3.82
N ILE A 284 8.85 13.99 3.78
CA ILE A 284 7.39 14.02 3.91
C ILE A 284 6.80 14.67 2.67
N ALA A 285 5.93 13.97 1.99
CA ALA A 285 5.23 14.46 0.80
C ALA A 285 3.73 14.60 1.05
N GLY A 286 3.13 15.55 0.35
CA GLY A 286 1.68 15.74 0.35
C GLY A 286 1.29 17.00 -0.44
N THR A 287 -0.02 17.18 -0.63
CA THR A 287 -0.61 18.36 -1.26
C THR A 287 -1.40 19.13 -0.20
N PRO A 288 -1.07 20.42 0.05
CA PRO A 288 -1.64 21.18 1.16
C PRO A 288 -3.16 21.40 1.05
N ALA A 289 -3.66 21.61 -0.17
CA ALA A 289 -5.07 21.85 -0.45
C ALA A 289 -5.37 21.54 -1.93
N ALA A 290 -6.64 21.40 -2.27
CA ALA A 290 -7.07 21.23 -3.65
C ALA A 290 -6.54 22.36 -4.56
N GLY A 291 -5.92 21.99 -5.69
CA GLY A 291 -5.34 22.93 -6.64
C GLY A 291 -4.02 23.58 -6.20
N ALA A 292 -3.50 23.23 -5.02
CA ALA A 292 -2.17 23.67 -4.59
C ALA A 292 -1.11 22.71 -5.16
N THR A 293 0.11 23.24 -5.34
CA THR A 293 1.28 22.43 -5.69
C THR A 293 1.62 21.49 -4.54
N GLY A 294 1.96 20.24 -4.84
CA GLY A 294 2.48 19.30 -3.85
C GLY A 294 3.81 19.76 -3.27
N THR A 295 4.12 19.33 -2.07
CA THR A 295 5.33 19.71 -1.35
C THR A 295 6.08 18.52 -0.80
N LEU A 296 7.40 18.56 -0.87
CA LEU A 296 8.33 17.69 -0.17
C LEU A 296 8.99 18.49 0.94
N GLN A 297 8.76 18.13 2.19
CA GLN A 297 9.40 18.71 3.37
C GLN A 297 10.38 17.72 3.98
N VAL A 298 11.55 18.20 4.38
CA VAL A 298 12.52 17.37 5.10
C VAL A 298 12.58 17.78 6.57
N VAL A 299 12.51 16.78 7.45
CA VAL A 299 12.52 16.93 8.89
C VAL A 299 13.56 15.99 9.49
N SER A 300 14.34 16.45 10.46
CA SER A 300 15.25 15.57 11.21
C SER A 300 14.43 14.55 12.03
N ALA A 301 14.69 13.26 11.86
CA ALA A 301 14.00 12.22 12.62
C ALA A 301 14.36 12.23 14.12
N SER A 302 15.51 12.78 14.50
CA SER A 302 15.94 12.83 15.90
C SER A 302 15.40 14.02 16.69
N SER A 303 15.21 15.18 16.04
CA SER A 303 14.82 16.42 16.71
C SER A 303 13.47 16.98 16.26
N LEU A 304 12.90 16.47 15.19
CA LEU A 304 11.74 17.01 14.48
C LEU A 304 11.94 18.45 13.96
N ALA A 305 13.19 18.93 13.87
CA ALA A 305 13.49 20.20 13.27
C ALA A 305 13.40 20.13 11.75
N LEU A 306 12.89 21.21 11.12
CA LEU A 306 12.90 21.35 9.66
C LEU A 306 14.35 21.46 9.17
N ALA A 307 14.74 20.66 8.19
CA ALA A 307 16.10 20.69 7.62
C ALA A 307 16.28 21.83 6.61
N GLY A 308 15.19 22.34 6.03
CA GLY A 308 15.19 23.41 5.04
C GLY A 308 13.77 23.81 4.65
N PRO A 309 13.58 24.70 3.68
CA PRO A 309 12.27 25.06 3.17
C PRO A 309 11.67 23.88 2.39
N PRO A 310 10.33 23.80 2.26
CA PRO A 310 9.68 22.79 1.41
C PRO A 310 10.02 23.05 -0.06
N VAL A 311 10.15 21.97 -0.83
CA VAL A 311 10.32 22.04 -2.28
C VAL A 311 9.07 21.57 -3.00
N ALA A 312 8.78 22.15 -4.17
CA ALA A 312 7.62 21.81 -4.97
C ALA A 312 7.79 20.44 -5.63
N ILE A 313 6.72 19.64 -5.59
CA ILE A 313 6.56 18.37 -6.30
C ILE A 313 5.21 18.38 -7.05
N THR A 314 4.89 17.33 -7.77
CA THR A 314 3.55 17.15 -8.37
C THR A 314 2.46 17.29 -7.29
N ASP A 315 1.28 17.72 -7.67
CA ASP A 315 0.10 17.73 -6.80
C ASP A 315 -0.55 16.33 -6.71
N GLY A 316 -1.78 16.26 -6.21
CA GLY A 316 -2.54 15.03 -6.03
C GLY A 316 -2.28 14.34 -4.69
N LEU A 317 -2.70 13.08 -4.57
CA LEU A 317 -2.55 12.30 -3.36
C LEU A 317 -1.26 11.48 -3.39
N HIS A 318 -0.30 11.83 -2.54
CA HIS A 318 0.94 11.09 -2.38
C HIS A 318 0.72 9.90 -1.44
N THR A 319 1.01 8.70 -1.92
CA THR A 319 0.81 7.46 -1.16
C THR A 319 2.03 6.56 -1.10
N LYS A 320 3.00 6.76 -2.00
CA LYS A 320 4.17 5.88 -2.12
C LYS A 320 5.43 6.70 -2.38
N MET A 321 6.47 6.40 -1.62
CA MET A 321 7.81 6.97 -1.78
C MET A 321 8.83 5.85 -1.66
N VAL A 322 9.86 5.85 -2.50
CA VAL A 322 10.94 4.87 -2.45
C VAL A 322 12.30 5.52 -2.66
N ALA A 323 13.27 5.14 -1.84
CA ALA A 323 14.66 5.49 -2.06
C ALA A 323 15.26 4.59 -3.15
N ALA A 324 16.06 5.18 -4.02
CA ALA A 324 16.76 4.48 -5.09
C ALA A 324 18.25 4.83 -5.10
N SER A 325 19.00 4.19 -5.98
CA SER A 325 20.42 4.50 -6.19
C SER A 325 20.65 5.98 -6.53
N ASN A 326 21.89 6.43 -6.46
CA ASN A 326 22.31 7.81 -6.78
C ASN A 326 21.62 8.90 -5.94
N ASN A 327 21.24 8.58 -4.67
CA ASN A 327 20.52 9.48 -3.78
C ASN A 327 19.23 10.01 -4.41
N ARG A 328 18.48 9.16 -5.09
CA ARG A 328 17.18 9.52 -5.65
C ARG A 328 16.04 9.05 -4.76
N LEU A 329 15.06 9.90 -4.62
CA LEU A 329 13.78 9.63 -3.98
C LEU A 329 12.68 9.77 -5.02
N PHE A 330 12.02 8.67 -5.32
CA PHE A 330 10.86 8.63 -6.21
C PHE A 330 9.60 8.82 -5.39
N ILE A 331 8.74 9.73 -5.84
CA ILE A 331 7.52 10.16 -5.14
C ILE A 331 6.35 10.02 -6.09
N ALA A 332 5.44 9.12 -5.76
CA ALA A 332 4.23 8.84 -6.54
C ALA A 332 3.05 9.65 -6.05
N SER A 333 2.26 10.18 -6.96
CA SER A 333 0.95 10.75 -6.64
C SER A 333 -0.16 10.14 -7.52
N LEU A 334 -1.37 10.25 -7.00
CA LEU A 334 -2.61 9.88 -7.68
C LEU A 334 -3.42 11.15 -7.95
N ASN A 335 -4.13 11.18 -9.08
CA ASN A 335 -5.01 12.29 -9.44
C ASN A 335 -4.30 13.65 -9.50
N CYS A 336 -3.04 13.67 -9.93
CA CYS A 336 -2.32 14.92 -10.13
C CYS A 336 -2.85 15.70 -11.33
N THR A 337 -2.59 17.00 -11.35
CA THR A 337 -2.82 17.83 -12.52
C THR A 337 -1.69 17.62 -13.52
N PRO A 338 -1.93 17.09 -14.73
CA PRO A 338 -0.90 16.91 -15.75
C PRO A 338 -0.21 18.23 -16.08
N GLY A 339 1.10 18.15 -16.29
CA GLY A 339 1.87 19.32 -16.75
C GLY A 339 1.51 19.77 -18.18
N PRO A 340 2.02 20.91 -18.63
CA PRO A 340 1.72 21.44 -19.96
C PRO A 340 2.23 20.50 -21.07
N VAL A 341 1.47 20.45 -22.18
CA VAL A 341 1.88 19.71 -23.37
C VAL A 341 3.13 20.35 -23.96
N GLN A 342 4.14 19.55 -24.21
CA GLN A 342 5.39 19.96 -24.86
C GLN A 342 5.27 19.82 -26.39
N PRO A 343 6.19 20.47 -27.17
CA PRO A 343 6.10 20.45 -28.65
C PRO A 343 6.10 19.06 -29.30
N ASN A 344 6.62 18.06 -28.62
CA ASN A 344 6.62 16.66 -29.06
C ASN A 344 5.45 15.84 -28.49
N ASN A 345 4.42 16.49 -28.00
CA ASN A 345 3.22 15.86 -27.41
C ASN A 345 3.49 15.09 -26.11
N THR A 346 4.48 15.50 -25.35
CA THR A 346 4.79 14.94 -24.02
C THR A 346 4.18 15.78 -22.91
N LEU A 347 3.78 15.13 -21.83
CA LEU A 347 3.24 15.75 -20.61
C LEU A 347 4.07 15.34 -19.40
N ALA A 348 4.19 16.23 -18.41
CA ALA A 348 4.66 15.85 -17.09
C ALA A 348 3.53 15.10 -16.37
N GLY A 349 3.85 13.91 -15.85
CA GLY A 349 2.91 13.04 -15.14
C GLY A 349 2.91 13.24 -13.63
N CYS A 350 2.42 12.22 -12.90
CA CYS A 350 2.28 12.23 -11.43
C CYS A 350 3.54 11.71 -10.69
N LEU A 351 4.67 11.60 -11.36
CA LEU A 351 5.96 11.21 -10.76
C LEU A 351 6.80 12.45 -10.46
N SER A 352 7.37 12.53 -9.25
CA SER A 352 8.44 13.45 -8.90
C SER A 352 9.68 12.67 -8.49
N ILE A 353 10.86 13.11 -8.97
CA ILE A 353 12.15 12.51 -8.62
C ILE A 353 12.96 13.59 -7.91
N ALA A 354 13.28 13.38 -6.64
CA ALA A 354 14.08 14.29 -5.83
C ALA A 354 15.52 13.76 -5.70
N ASN A 355 16.50 14.60 -5.96
CA ASN A 355 17.89 14.36 -5.55
C ASN A 355 18.02 14.79 -4.08
N ILE A 356 18.30 13.83 -3.21
CA ILE A 356 18.35 14.00 -1.76
C ILE A 356 19.80 13.93 -1.21
N ALA A 357 20.82 14.08 -2.05
CA ALA A 357 22.22 14.13 -1.61
C ALA A 357 22.44 15.27 -0.59
N ASN A 358 21.72 16.38 -0.73
CA ASN A 358 21.64 17.44 0.28
C ASN A 358 20.22 17.50 0.85
N PRO A 359 19.95 16.91 2.02
CA PRO A 359 18.62 16.92 2.62
C PRO A 359 18.07 18.31 2.94
N ALA A 360 18.95 19.31 3.19
CA ALA A 360 18.52 20.69 3.47
C ALA A 360 18.02 21.45 2.22
N ALA A 361 18.39 20.99 1.03
CA ALA A 361 17.99 21.59 -0.24
C ALA A 361 17.85 20.53 -1.34
N PRO A 362 16.85 19.63 -1.28
CA PRO A 362 16.61 18.68 -2.34
C PRO A 362 16.30 19.39 -3.66
N SER A 363 16.76 18.85 -4.79
CA SER A 363 16.34 19.34 -6.10
C SER A 363 15.38 18.33 -6.73
N VAL A 364 14.31 18.84 -7.35
CA VAL A 364 13.23 18.00 -7.89
C VAL A 364 13.13 18.13 -9.39
N VAL A 365 12.93 17.01 -10.06
CA VAL A 365 12.58 16.89 -11.46
C VAL A 365 11.21 16.21 -11.56
N VAL A 366 10.32 16.74 -12.39
CA VAL A 366 9.09 16.09 -12.83
C VAL A 366 9.33 15.65 -14.28
N PRO A 367 9.58 14.37 -14.52
CA PRO A 367 9.94 13.90 -15.87
C PRO A 367 8.76 14.02 -16.83
N PHE A 368 9.08 14.31 -18.09
CA PHE A 368 8.10 14.24 -19.19
C PHE A 368 8.00 12.83 -19.70
N GLU A 369 6.81 12.46 -20.14
CA GLU A 369 6.51 11.14 -20.69
C GLU A 369 6.35 11.18 -22.19
N SER A 370 6.86 10.16 -22.87
CA SER A 370 6.86 10.06 -24.32
C SER A 370 5.53 9.63 -24.93
N SER A 371 4.58 9.16 -24.13
CA SER A 371 3.28 8.66 -24.61
C SER A 371 2.11 9.38 -23.95
N PHE A 372 1.08 9.66 -24.72
CA PHE A 372 -0.18 10.20 -24.21
C PHE A 372 -0.95 9.08 -23.50
N ARG A 373 -0.97 9.13 -22.17
CA ARG A 373 -1.67 8.15 -21.32
C ARG A 373 -2.97 8.78 -20.82
N GLN A 374 -4.02 7.97 -20.78
CA GLN A 374 -5.32 8.44 -20.27
C GLN A 374 -5.31 8.70 -18.75
N ASN A 375 -4.38 8.11 -18.04
CA ASN A 375 -4.28 8.19 -16.59
C ASN A 375 -2.80 8.27 -16.21
N PHE A 376 -2.39 9.37 -15.57
CA PHE A 376 -1.01 9.60 -15.13
C PHE A 376 -0.72 9.09 -13.72
N ASN A 377 -1.69 8.46 -13.05
CA ASN A 377 -1.51 7.95 -11.69
C ASN A 377 -0.29 7.03 -11.61
N VAL A 378 0.60 7.33 -10.69
CA VAL A 378 1.71 6.43 -10.34
C VAL A 378 1.24 5.55 -9.18
N THR A 379 1.03 4.29 -9.47
CA THR A 379 0.46 3.32 -8.52
C THR A 379 1.50 2.38 -7.93
N GLY A 380 2.60 2.12 -8.66
CA GLY A 380 3.69 1.25 -8.23
C GLY A 380 5.06 1.89 -8.42
N LEU A 381 5.94 1.70 -7.44
CA LEU A 381 7.35 2.10 -7.47
C LEU A 381 8.21 0.96 -6.93
N GLN A 382 9.15 0.47 -7.73
CA GLN A 382 10.05 -0.60 -7.33
C GLN A 382 11.48 -0.33 -7.78
N PRO A 383 12.36 0.15 -6.89
CA PRO A 383 13.80 0.21 -7.15
C PRO A 383 14.36 -1.19 -7.36
N ILE A 384 15.19 -1.37 -8.37
CA ILE A 384 15.81 -2.66 -8.64
C ILE A 384 17.14 -2.75 -7.90
N SER A 385 17.28 -3.73 -7.02
CA SER A 385 18.49 -3.93 -6.23
C SER A 385 19.75 -4.03 -7.11
N SER A 386 20.82 -3.33 -6.74
CA SER A 386 22.10 -3.28 -7.45
C SER A 386 22.03 -2.74 -8.89
N ARG A 387 20.98 -1.98 -9.24
CA ARG A 387 20.84 -1.32 -10.54
C ARG A 387 20.45 0.15 -10.37
N ASN A 388 20.78 0.97 -11.37
CA ASN A 388 20.36 2.37 -11.42
C ASN A 388 18.98 2.53 -12.10
N ILE A 389 18.08 1.58 -11.85
CA ILE A 389 16.76 1.52 -12.48
C ILE A 389 15.69 1.43 -11.39
N VAL A 390 14.61 2.20 -11.61
CA VAL A 390 13.37 2.09 -10.87
C VAL A 390 12.26 1.71 -11.85
N TYR A 391 11.52 0.65 -11.51
CA TYR A 391 10.30 0.28 -12.19
C TYR A 391 9.17 1.15 -11.67
N VAL A 392 8.49 1.84 -12.55
CA VAL A 392 7.37 2.74 -12.25
C VAL A 392 6.13 2.24 -12.95
N VAL A 393 5.09 1.92 -12.19
CA VAL A 393 3.78 1.60 -12.75
C VAL A 393 3.00 2.90 -12.84
N GLN A 394 2.77 3.35 -14.06
CA GLN A 394 2.10 4.61 -14.35
C GLN A 394 1.08 4.45 -15.48
N GLY A 395 -0.14 4.95 -15.26
CA GLY A 395 -1.22 4.88 -16.26
C GLY A 395 -1.57 3.46 -16.70
N GLY A 396 -1.23 2.44 -15.91
CA GLY A 396 -1.46 1.03 -16.22
C GLY A 396 -0.35 0.34 -16.99
N GLU A 397 0.78 1.03 -17.25
CA GLU A 397 1.97 0.50 -17.92
C GLU A 397 3.18 0.43 -16.98
N LEU A 398 4.20 -0.27 -17.39
CA LEU A 398 5.47 -0.40 -16.66
C LEU A 398 6.56 0.36 -17.39
N ASP A 399 7.06 1.43 -16.78
CA ASP A 399 8.18 2.21 -17.25
C ASP A 399 9.45 1.95 -16.47
N PHE A 400 10.58 2.22 -17.09
CA PHE A 400 11.91 2.06 -16.52
C PHE A 400 12.59 3.41 -16.44
N PHE A 401 12.80 3.90 -15.23
CA PHE A 401 13.47 5.17 -14.98
C PHE A 401 14.92 4.94 -14.59
N ASP A 402 15.85 5.68 -15.22
CA ASP A 402 17.25 5.66 -14.89
C ASP A 402 17.57 6.73 -13.84
N THR A 403 18.11 6.33 -12.70
CA THR A 403 18.47 7.22 -11.58
C THR A 403 19.69 8.07 -11.85
N THR A 404 20.42 7.89 -12.96
CA THR A 404 21.53 8.74 -13.37
C THR A 404 21.08 9.93 -14.20
N THR A 405 19.98 9.79 -14.93
CA THR A 405 19.44 10.82 -15.84
C THR A 405 18.12 11.44 -15.34
N ASP A 406 17.50 10.84 -14.32
CA ASP A 406 16.17 11.23 -13.80
C ASP A 406 15.08 11.23 -14.87
N ALA A 407 15.18 10.31 -15.83
CA ALA A 407 14.29 10.19 -16.98
C ALA A 407 13.97 8.73 -17.29
N ILE A 408 12.99 8.52 -18.17
CA ILE A 408 12.73 7.19 -18.74
C ILE A 408 14.01 6.71 -19.44
N SER A 409 14.39 5.47 -19.16
CA SER A 409 15.55 4.84 -19.77
C SER A 409 15.37 4.73 -21.28
N THR A 410 16.27 5.29 -22.05
CA THR A 410 16.28 5.16 -23.52
C THR A 410 16.89 3.84 -24.01
N SER A 411 17.57 3.12 -23.12
CA SER A 411 18.21 1.82 -23.42
C SER A 411 17.27 0.63 -23.20
N ILE A 412 16.12 0.84 -22.55
CA ILE A 412 15.15 -0.19 -22.22
C ILE A 412 13.82 0.19 -22.87
N THR A 413 13.25 -0.71 -23.65
CA THR A 413 11.91 -0.50 -24.21
C THR A 413 10.88 -0.65 -23.10
N PRO A 414 9.97 0.32 -22.88
CA PRO A 414 8.86 0.17 -21.96
C PRO A 414 8.07 -1.12 -22.25
N LEU A 415 7.67 -1.80 -21.17
CA LEU A 415 6.86 -3.02 -21.32
C LEU A 415 5.38 -2.65 -21.34
N ASP A 416 4.77 -2.90 -22.49
CA ASP A 416 3.31 -2.82 -22.63
C ASP A 416 2.66 -3.97 -21.83
N ILE A 417 2.04 -3.62 -20.72
CA ILE A 417 1.23 -4.53 -19.92
C ILE A 417 -0.16 -4.59 -20.55
N VAL A 418 -0.36 -5.51 -21.50
CA VAL A 418 -1.69 -5.70 -22.10
C VAL A 418 -2.74 -5.95 -21.02
N GLY A 419 -3.40 -4.89 -20.57
CA GLY A 419 -4.33 -4.87 -19.43
C GLY A 419 -4.11 -3.63 -18.58
N LEU A 420 -4.10 -3.78 -17.26
CA LEU A 420 -3.92 -2.69 -16.30
C LEU A 420 -2.92 -3.09 -15.21
N ALA A 421 -1.69 -2.60 -15.33
CA ALA A 421 -0.70 -2.71 -14.25
C ALA A 421 -1.08 -1.77 -13.09
N ILE A 422 -0.97 -2.24 -11.86
CA ILE A 422 -1.29 -1.46 -10.65
C ILE A 422 -0.10 -1.38 -9.70
N ASP A 423 0.64 -2.46 -9.49
CA ASP A 423 1.75 -2.48 -8.54
C ASP A 423 2.90 -3.35 -9.04
N ALA A 424 4.09 -3.09 -8.51
CA ALA A 424 5.29 -3.85 -8.80
C ALA A 424 6.08 -4.11 -7.52
N VAL A 425 6.58 -5.34 -7.33
CA VAL A 425 7.44 -5.70 -6.19
C VAL A 425 8.57 -6.63 -6.65
N GLN A 426 9.79 -6.35 -6.21
CA GLN A 426 10.93 -7.25 -6.39
C GLN A 426 10.88 -8.34 -5.34
N ILE A 427 11.01 -9.61 -5.75
CA ILE A 427 10.96 -10.78 -4.86
C ILE A 427 12.32 -11.42 -4.60
N ASP A 428 13.33 -11.04 -5.35
CA ASP A 428 14.73 -11.46 -5.16
C ASP A 428 15.57 -10.26 -4.73
N PRO A 429 16.44 -10.39 -3.71
CA PRO A 429 17.26 -9.31 -3.18
C PRO A 429 18.33 -8.78 -4.14
#